data_274e7f626a68a89f8f1995a059de8a77
#
_entry.id   274e7f626a68a89f8f1995a059de8a77
#
_cell.length_a   1.000
_cell.length_b   1.000
_cell.length_c   1.000
_cell.angle_alpha   90.00
_cell.angle_beta   90.00
_cell.angle_gamma   90.00
#
_symmetry.space_group_name_H-M   'P 1'
#
loop_
_entity.id
_entity.type
_entity.pdbx_description
1 polymer ?
#
loop_
_entity_poly.entity_id
_entity_poly.type
_entity_poly.pdbx_seq_one_letter_code
_entity_poly.pdbx_strand_id
1 'polypeptide(L)'
;MSNDVVIVSAARTPVGAFNGALASQTAAQLGTVALKAAIERAKLSPDDINEVILGQVLTAAQGQNPARQAAIHAGIPNTATAWGLNQVCGSGLRAVALGMQQIMSGDAKIVAAGGQESMSKSTHAAHLRDGVKMGDWNFIDTMIKDGLWDAFHGYHMGTTAENVAKQWQITRDEQDAFAVASQNKAEAAQVAGKFKDEICAVTISGRKGDVIVSDDEYIKKGVTLD
;
A
#
# COMPACT_ATOMS: atom_id res chain seq x y z
N MET A 1 14.11 16.07 -29.37
CA MET A 1 14.69 15.91 -28.03
C MET A 1 13.84 14.87 -27.35
N SER A 2 14.43 13.75 -26.91
CA SER A 2 13.68 12.77 -26.10
C SER A 2 13.33 13.44 -24.77
N ASN A 3 12.04 13.58 -24.47
CA ASN A 3 11.62 14.04 -23.17
C ASN A 3 11.75 12.84 -22.21
N ASP A 4 12.90 12.75 -21.55
CA ASP A 4 13.11 11.72 -20.53
C ASP A 4 12.20 12.02 -19.33
N VAL A 5 11.37 11.05 -18.97
CA VAL A 5 10.57 11.10 -17.73
C VAL A 5 11.44 10.56 -16.60
N VAL A 6 11.59 11.34 -15.54
CA VAL A 6 12.45 11.01 -14.41
C VAL A 6 11.66 10.94 -13.10
N ILE A 7 12.14 10.14 -12.15
CA ILE A 7 11.64 10.13 -10.78
C ILE A 7 12.50 11.10 -9.97
N VAL A 8 11.89 12.14 -9.43
CA VAL A 8 12.59 13.20 -8.69
C VAL A 8 12.58 13.01 -7.18
N SER A 9 11.68 12.18 -6.66
CA SER A 9 11.58 11.89 -5.23
C SER A 9 10.86 10.56 -5.01
N ALA A 10 11.11 9.95 -3.85
CA ALA A 10 10.36 8.81 -3.33
C ALA A 10 10.22 8.92 -1.82
N ALA A 11 9.11 8.43 -1.29
CA ALA A 11 8.84 8.31 0.14
C ALA A 11 7.89 7.16 0.40
N ARG A 12 8.01 6.53 1.57
CA ARG A 12 7.05 5.55 2.07
C ARG A 12 6.82 5.72 3.56
N THR A 13 5.66 5.31 4.03
CA THR A 13 5.44 5.10 5.46
C THR A 13 6.17 3.85 5.94
N PRO A 14 6.36 3.66 7.26
CA PRO A 14 6.71 2.35 7.79
C PRO A 14 5.68 1.30 7.36
N VAL A 15 6.12 0.05 7.25
CA VAL A 15 5.23 -1.10 7.05
C VAL A 15 4.73 -1.57 8.41
N GLY A 16 3.45 -1.36 8.71
CA GLY A 16 2.80 -1.82 9.92
C GLY A 16 2.45 -3.30 9.87
N ALA A 17 2.42 -3.97 11.04
CA ALA A 17 1.82 -5.28 11.15
C ALA A 17 0.29 -5.20 11.06
N PHE A 18 -0.34 -6.31 10.67
CA PHE A 18 -1.81 -6.40 10.71
C PHE A 18 -2.31 -6.21 12.15
N ASN A 19 -3.23 -5.28 12.33
CA ASN A 19 -3.70 -4.80 13.64
C ASN A 19 -2.59 -4.26 14.57
N GLY A 20 -1.45 -3.85 14.01
CA GLY A 20 -0.32 -3.28 14.73
C GLY A 20 -0.37 -1.76 14.89
N ALA A 21 0.80 -1.14 14.96
CA ALA A 21 0.97 0.28 15.29
C ALA A 21 0.19 1.24 14.38
N LEU A 22 0.04 0.91 13.10
CA LEU A 22 -0.68 1.72 12.10
C LEU A 22 -2.16 1.33 11.94
N ALA A 23 -2.70 0.40 12.73
CA ALA A 23 -4.05 -0.14 12.56
C ALA A 23 -5.18 0.91 12.63
N SER A 24 -4.96 2.02 13.32
CA SER A 24 -5.93 3.12 13.40
C SER A 24 -6.01 3.97 12.13
N GLN A 25 -5.00 3.89 11.25
CA GLN A 25 -4.88 4.74 10.07
C GLN A 25 -5.60 4.13 8.86
N THR A 26 -6.34 4.95 8.14
CA THR A 26 -6.91 4.57 6.85
C THR A 26 -5.85 4.59 5.75
N ALA A 27 -6.11 3.91 4.62
CA ALA A 27 -5.23 3.95 3.46
C ALA A 27 -5.00 5.39 2.98
N ALA A 28 -6.05 6.23 2.92
CA ALA A 28 -5.94 7.63 2.51
C ALA A 28 -5.08 8.47 3.47
N GLN A 29 -5.14 8.21 4.78
CA GLN A 29 -4.27 8.89 5.76
C GLN A 29 -2.80 8.52 5.56
N LEU A 30 -2.49 7.23 5.36
CA LEU A 30 -1.13 6.78 5.07
C LEU A 30 -0.62 7.34 3.73
N GLY A 31 -1.46 7.31 2.68
CA GLY A 31 -1.16 7.91 1.39
C GLY A 31 -0.88 9.41 1.48
N THR A 32 -1.65 10.13 2.32
CA THR A 32 -1.42 11.57 2.59
C THR A 32 -0.01 11.83 3.14
N VAL A 33 0.44 11.02 4.11
CA VAL A 33 1.77 11.17 4.71
C VAL A 33 2.86 10.95 3.66
N ALA A 34 2.75 9.89 2.87
CA ALA A 34 3.72 9.57 1.82
C ALA A 34 3.75 10.63 0.72
N LEU A 35 2.58 11.14 0.27
CA LEU A 35 2.49 12.21 -0.72
C LEU A 35 3.15 13.50 -0.24
N LYS A 36 2.83 13.96 0.98
CA LYS A 36 3.45 15.15 1.58
C LYS A 36 4.97 15.02 1.60
N ALA A 37 5.48 13.91 2.11
CA ALA A 37 6.92 13.67 2.20
C ALA A 37 7.58 13.62 0.82
N ALA A 38 6.95 13.00 -0.17
CA ALA A 38 7.49 12.93 -1.54
C ALA A 38 7.55 14.32 -2.20
N ILE A 39 6.51 15.15 -2.05
CA ILE A 39 6.45 16.51 -2.59
C ILE A 39 7.52 17.39 -1.92
N GLU A 40 7.64 17.33 -0.59
CA GLU A 40 8.63 18.09 0.18
C GLU A 40 10.07 17.71 -0.21
N ARG A 41 10.36 16.41 -0.32
CA ARG A 41 11.68 15.90 -0.74
C ARG A 41 12.03 16.29 -2.17
N ALA A 42 11.04 16.37 -3.05
CA ALA A 42 11.20 16.88 -4.41
C ALA A 42 11.45 18.40 -4.47
N LYS A 43 11.29 19.10 -3.34
CA LYS A 43 11.32 20.57 -3.23
C LYS A 43 10.29 21.25 -4.14
N LEU A 44 9.14 20.61 -4.30
CA LEU A 44 8.00 21.10 -5.05
C LEU A 44 6.94 21.71 -4.12
N SER A 45 6.12 22.59 -4.67
CA SER A 45 4.84 22.98 -4.06
C SER A 45 3.78 21.93 -4.37
N PRO A 46 2.80 21.69 -3.48
CA PRO A 46 1.61 20.91 -3.84
C PRO A 46 0.89 21.42 -5.09
N ASP A 47 0.97 22.73 -5.37
CA ASP A 47 0.37 23.37 -6.56
C ASP A 47 1.07 22.97 -7.87
N ASP A 48 2.28 22.43 -7.82
CA ASP A 48 3.00 21.95 -9.00
C ASP A 48 2.47 20.60 -9.50
N ILE A 49 1.73 19.87 -8.67
CA ILE A 49 1.23 18.53 -9.01
C ILE A 49 0.00 18.65 -9.92
N ASN A 50 0.09 18.05 -11.10
CA ASN A 50 -1.02 18.05 -12.06
C ASN A 50 -1.95 16.86 -11.86
N GLU A 51 -1.41 15.70 -11.43
CA GLU A 51 -2.18 14.47 -11.27
C GLU A 51 -1.64 13.60 -10.14
N VAL A 52 -2.55 12.88 -9.48
CA VAL A 52 -2.24 11.86 -8.47
C VAL A 52 -2.82 10.53 -8.90
N ILE A 53 -1.97 9.48 -8.93
CA ILE A 53 -2.38 8.11 -9.27
C ILE A 53 -1.96 7.19 -8.13
N LEU A 54 -2.93 6.61 -7.40
CA LEU A 54 -2.62 5.71 -6.29
C LEU A 54 -3.26 4.35 -6.48
N GLY A 55 -2.44 3.31 -6.41
CA GLY A 55 -2.90 1.94 -6.35
C GLY A 55 -3.51 1.61 -4.99
N GLN A 56 -4.67 0.94 -4.99
CA GLN A 56 -5.32 0.44 -3.79
C GLN A 56 -6.24 -0.72 -4.13
N VAL A 57 -6.21 -1.79 -3.36
CA VAL A 57 -7.05 -2.98 -3.56
C VAL A 57 -8.33 -2.88 -2.74
N LEU A 58 -8.22 -2.60 -1.45
CA LEU A 58 -9.32 -2.66 -0.48
C LEU A 58 -9.97 -1.28 -0.33
N THR A 59 -10.97 -1.00 -1.16
CA THR A 59 -11.64 0.31 -1.20
C THR A 59 -13.04 0.31 -0.60
N ALA A 60 -13.56 -0.84 -0.18
CA ALA A 60 -14.90 -0.94 0.38
C ALA A 60 -15.06 -0.07 1.64
N ALA A 61 -16.11 0.75 1.68
CA ALA A 61 -16.43 1.70 2.77
C ALA A 61 -15.33 2.72 3.11
N GLN A 62 -14.40 2.97 2.20
CA GLN A 62 -13.32 3.98 2.36
C GLN A 62 -13.76 5.40 1.93
N GLY A 63 -14.99 5.57 1.50
CA GLY A 63 -15.51 6.81 0.94
C GLY A 63 -15.23 6.94 -0.56
N GLN A 64 -15.60 8.09 -1.11
CA GLN A 64 -15.39 8.35 -2.53
C GLN A 64 -13.90 8.56 -2.82
N ASN A 65 -13.38 7.85 -3.81
CA ASN A 65 -12.04 8.03 -4.38
C ASN A 65 -10.94 8.26 -3.32
N PRO A 66 -10.46 7.22 -2.66
CA PRO A 66 -9.43 7.35 -1.61
C PRO A 66 -8.14 8.03 -2.07
N ALA A 67 -7.77 7.90 -3.37
CA ALA A 67 -6.64 8.63 -3.94
C ALA A 67 -6.88 10.15 -3.93
N ARG A 68 -8.10 10.58 -4.24
CA ARG A 68 -8.50 11.99 -4.17
C ARG A 68 -8.46 12.51 -2.73
N GLN A 69 -8.93 11.69 -1.77
CA GLN A 69 -8.86 12.05 -0.35
C GLN A 69 -7.41 12.28 0.08
N ALA A 70 -6.50 11.37 -0.27
CA ALA A 70 -5.08 11.51 0.04
C ALA A 70 -4.47 12.75 -0.62
N ALA A 71 -4.78 13.03 -1.88
CA ALA A 71 -4.31 14.20 -2.61
C ALA A 71 -4.71 15.52 -1.93
N ILE A 72 -5.99 15.69 -1.63
CA ILE A 72 -6.51 16.90 -0.98
C ILE A 72 -5.92 17.07 0.42
N HIS A 73 -5.86 16.01 1.21
CA HIS A 73 -5.25 16.08 2.55
C HIS A 73 -3.74 16.30 2.51
N ALA A 74 -3.08 15.97 1.40
CA ALA A 74 -1.68 16.32 1.16
C ALA A 74 -1.46 17.79 0.79
N GLY A 75 -2.54 18.54 0.55
CA GLY A 75 -2.49 19.96 0.17
C GLY A 75 -2.45 20.19 -1.34
N ILE A 76 -2.57 19.14 -2.15
CA ILE A 76 -2.65 19.23 -3.61
C ILE A 76 -3.97 19.93 -3.99
N PRO A 77 -3.94 20.91 -4.90
CA PRO A 77 -5.12 21.74 -5.20
C PRO A 77 -6.25 20.92 -5.84
N ASN A 78 -7.46 21.43 -5.70
CA ASN A 78 -8.64 20.77 -6.26
C ASN A 78 -8.69 20.80 -7.81
N THR A 79 -7.84 21.58 -8.43
CA THR A 79 -7.64 21.64 -9.89
C THR A 79 -6.83 20.47 -10.44
N ALA A 80 -5.99 19.82 -9.59
CA ALA A 80 -5.29 18.61 -9.97
C ALA A 80 -6.24 17.42 -10.04
N THR A 81 -6.06 16.54 -11.00
CA THR A 81 -6.83 15.29 -11.07
C THR A 81 -6.26 14.25 -10.10
N ALA A 82 -7.12 13.36 -9.61
CA ALA A 82 -6.69 12.25 -8.76
C ALA A 82 -7.59 11.03 -8.96
N TRP A 83 -7.00 9.85 -9.09
CA TRP A 83 -7.74 8.61 -9.27
C TRP A 83 -6.99 7.41 -8.74
N GLY A 84 -7.73 6.36 -8.41
CA GLY A 84 -7.19 5.10 -7.92
C GLY A 84 -7.26 4.00 -8.96
N LEU A 85 -6.35 3.04 -8.86
CA LEU A 85 -6.38 1.84 -9.70
C LEU A 85 -6.21 0.57 -8.86
N ASN A 86 -6.71 -0.53 -9.39
CA ASN A 86 -6.55 -1.84 -8.81
C ASN A 86 -6.00 -2.82 -9.87
N GLN A 87 -4.77 -3.24 -9.69
CA GLN A 87 -4.12 -4.35 -10.38
C GLN A 87 -3.55 -5.32 -9.31
N VAL A 88 -4.32 -5.54 -8.25
CA VAL A 88 -3.97 -6.32 -7.06
C VAL A 88 -2.60 -5.86 -6.52
N CYS A 89 -1.68 -6.76 -6.20
CA CYS A 89 -0.36 -6.42 -5.64
C CYS A 89 0.52 -5.55 -6.55
N GLY A 90 0.24 -5.52 -7.86
CA GLY A 90 0.95 -4.69 -8.84
C GLY A 90 0.49 -3.24 -8.93
N SER A 91 -0.55 -2.84 -8.18
CA SER A 91 -1.21 -1.53 -8.33
C SER A 91 -0.26 -0.34 -8.17
N GLY A 92 0.58 -0.35 -7.14
CA GLY A 92 1.51 0.75 -6.87
C GLY A 92 2.52 0.95 -7.99
N LEU A 93 3.13 -0.14 -8.48
CA LEU A 93 4.06 -0.08 -9.61
C LEU A 93 3.35 0.33 -10.91
N ARG A 94 2.13 -0.16 -11.12
CA ARG A 94 1.31 0.24 -12.27
C ARG A 94 0.98 1.73 -12.26
N ALA A 95 0.72 2.30 -11.10
CA ALA A 95 0.50 3.75 -10.95
C ALA A 95 1.71 4.55 -11.46
N VAL A 96 2.93 4.13 -11.12
CA VAL A 96 4.17 4.78 -11.60
C VAL A 96 4.27 4.68 -13.13
N ALA A 97 4.01 3.52 -13.71
CA ALA A 97 4.03 3.33 -15.17
C ALA A 97 2.97 4.21 -15.88
N LEU A 98 1.78 4.35 -15.30
CA LEU A 98 0.73 5.23 -15.82
C LEU A 98 1.12 6.70 -15.68
N GLY A 99 1.74 7.12 -14.58
CA GLY A 99 2.26 8.46 -14.41
C GLY A 99 3.28 8.83 -15.48
N MET A 100 4.18 7.91 -15.83
CA MET A 100 5.09 8.09 -16.96
C MET A 100 4.32 8.28 -18.27
N GLN A 101 3.29 7.48 -18.53
CA GLN A 101 2.48 7.58 -19.75
C GLN A 101 1.73 8.93 -19.83
N GLN A 102 1.18 9.45 -18.72
CA GLN A 102 0.54 10.75 -18.69
C GLN A 102 1.49 11.90 -19.02
N ILE A 103 2.73 11.82 -18.57
CA ILE A 103 3.75 12.81 -18.91
C ILE A 103 4.15 12.68 -20.39
N MET A 104 4.31 11.46 -20.89
CA MET A 104 4.68 11.23 -22.30
C MET A 104 3.59 11.66 -23.28
N SER A 105 2.30 11.51 -22.92
CA SER A 105 1.15 11.99 -23.74
C SER A 105 0.97 13.50 -23.70
N GLY A 106 1.58 14.18 -22.74
CA GLY A 106 1.44 15.63 -22.54
C GLY A 106 0.25 16.02 -21.68
N ASP A 107 -0.49 15.07 -21.10
CA ASP A 107 -1.64 15.33 -20.24
C ASP A 107 -1.24 15.89 -18.87
N ALA A 108 -0.04 15.55 -18.40
CA ALA A 108 0.52 16.05 -17.15
C ALA A 108 2.01 16.37 -17.31
N LYS A 109 2.53 17.24 -16.46
CA LYS A 109 3.97 17.55 -16.38
C LYS A 109 4.60 16.92 -15.15
N ILE A 110 3.89 16.92 -14.02
CA ILE A 110 4.33 16.38 -12.75
C ILE A 110 3.21 15.51 -12.19
N VAL A 111 3.52 14.24 -11.97
CA VAL A 111 2.58 13.24 -11.45
C VAL A 111 3.11 12.69 -10.13
N ALA A 112 2.26 12.65 -9.11
CA ALA A 112 2.52 11.91 -7.90
C ALA A 112 1.88 10.52 -8.02
N ALA A 113 2.71 9.46 -8.08
CA ALA A 113 2.26 8.10 -8.33
C ALA A 113 2.79 7.12 -7.28
N GLY A 114 1.98 6.17 -6.88
CA GLY A 114 2.38 5.15 -5.89
C GLY A 114 1.22 4.26 -5.48
N GLY A 115 1.20 3.85 -4.22
CA GLY A 115 0.13 3.03 -3.66
C GLY A 115 -0.14 3.37 -2.20
N GLN A 116 -1.31 2.96 -1.74
CA GLN A 116 -1.75 3.09 -0.36
C GLN A 116 -2.61 1.88 0.00
N GLU A 117 -2.48 1.36 1.21
CA GLU A 117 -3.33 0.27 1.69
C GLU A 117 -3.40 0.26 3.21
N SER A 118 -4.54 -0.16 3.75
CA SER A 118 -4.70 -0.45 5.17
C SER A 118 -5.55 -1.70 5.34
N MET A 119 -4.92 -2.86 5.42
CA MET A 119 -5.61 -4.14 5.59
C MET A 119 -6.35 -4.21 6.93
N SER A 120 -5.82 -3.57 7.97
CA SER A 120 -6.48 -3.48 9.29
C SER A 120 -7.78 -2.68 9.28
N LYS A 121 -8.00 -1.86 8.24
CA LYS A 121 -9.23 -1.07 8.04
C LYS A 121 -10.14 -1.64 6.95
N SER A 122 -9.83 -2.82 6.42
CA SER A 122 -10.78 -3.52 5.54
C SER A 122 -12.07 -3.88 6.29
N THR A 123 -13.16 -3.81 5.58
CA THR A 123 -14.48 -4.03 6.17
C THR A 123 -14.95 -5.47 5.99
N HIS A 124 -15.91 -5.88 6.80
CA HIS A 124 -16.77 -7.01 6.47
C HIS A 124 -18.02 -6.48 5.76
N ALA A 125 -18.39 -7.07 4.64
CA ALA A 125 -19.50 -6.64 3.79
C ALA A 125 -20.58 -7.71 3.67
N ALA A 126 -21.81 -7.30 3.41
CA ALA A 126 -22.93 -8.17 3.12
C ALA A 126 -23.80 -7.61 2.00
N HIS A 127 -24.34 -8.49 1.16
CA HIS A 127 -25.31 -8.13 0.13
C HIS A 127 -26.72 -8.11 0.73
N LEU A 128 -27.14 -6.95 1.24
CA LEU A 128 -28.40 -6.79 1.98
C LEU A 128 -29.46 -5.92 1.26
N ARG A 129 -29.20 -5.45 0.03
CA ARG A 129 -30.16 -4.59 -0.69
C ARG A 129 -31.47 -5.30 -1.01
N ASP A 130 -31.42 -6.61 -1.22
CA ASP A 130 -32.60 -7.45 -1.46
C ASP A 130 -33.24 -7.96 -0.15
N GLY A 131 -32.66 -7.61 1.00
CA GLY A 131 -33.09 -8.07 2.31
C GLY A 131 -32.71 -9.52 2.58
N VAL A 132 -33.11 -10.00 3.77
CA VAL A 132 -32.98 -11.40 4.19
C VAL A 132 -34.39 -11.95 4.38
N LYS A 133 -34.83 -12.80 3.46
CA LYS A 133 -36.19 -13.34 3.49
C LYS A 133 -36.42 -14.31 4.65
N MET A 134 -35.44 -15.15 4.97
CA MET A 134 -35.50 -16.13 6.06
C MET A 134 -34.10 -16.69 6.34
N GLY A 135 -33.78 -16.97 7.60
CA GLY A 135 -32.50 -17.57 8.04
C GLY A 135 -31.40 -16.57 8.32
N ASP A 136 -30.22 -17.10 8.62
CA ASP A 136 -29.03 -16.32 8.99
C ASP A 136 -28.39 -15.63 7.78
N TRP A 137 -27.56 -14.59 8.05
CA TRP A 137 -26.77 -13.92 7.04
C TRP A 137 -25.29 -13.89 7.42
N ASN A 138 -24.42 -14.13 6.44
CA ASN A 138 -22.97 -14.12 6.65
C ASN A 138 -22.36 -12.83 6.13
N PHE A 139 -21.43 -12.26 6.91
CA PHE A 139 -20.53 -11.20 6.45
C PHE A 139 -19.33 -11.79 5.70
N ILE A 140 -18.91 -11.11 4.66
CA ILE A 140 -17.75 -11.46 3.85
C ILE A 140 -16.58 -10.58 4.30
N ASP A 141 -15.45 -11.20 4.67
CA ASP A 141 -14.21 -10.48 4.90
C ASP A 141 -13.66 -9.99 3.55
N THR A 142 -13.71 -8.68 3.31
CA THR A 142 -13.27 -8.09 2.04
C THR A 142 -11.75 -8.14 1.88
N MET A 143 -10.97 -8.18 2.96
CA MET A 143 -9.53 -8.36 2.88
C MET A 143 -9.17 -9.70 2.23
N ILE A 144 -9.84 -10.77 2.66
CA ILE A 144 -9.65 -12.09 2.08
C ILE A 144 -10.27 -12.15 0.68
N LYS A 145 -11.55 -11.78 0.56
CA LYS A 145 -12.31 -11.96 -0.69
C LYS A 145 -11.76 -11.18 -1.86
N ASP A 146 -11.37 -9.92 -1.64
CA ASP A 146 -10.95 -9.01 -2.71
C ASP A 146 -9.42 -8.94 -2.87
N GLY A 147 -8.66 -9.29 -1.83
CA GLY A 147 -7.19 -9.17 -1.83
C GLY A 147 -6.42 -10.49 -1.85
N LEU A 148 -6.95 -11.56 -1.23
CA LEU A 148 -6.18 -12.77 -0.94
C LEU A 148 -6.80 -14.07 -1.49
N TRP A 149 -7.97 -13.99 -2.13
CA TRP A 149 -8.69 -15.14 -2.66
C TRP A 149 -8.62 -15.18 -4.18
N ASP A 150 -8.17 -16.29 -4.74
CA ASP A 150 -8.22 -16.51 -6.20
C ASP A 150 -9.68 -16.58 -6.66
N ALA A 151 -10.07 -15.61 -7.48
CA ALA A 151 -11.44 -15.48 -7.96
C ALA A 151 -11.84 -16.58 -8.97
N PHE A 152 -10.87 -17.22 -9.60
CA PHE A 152 -11.09 -18.21 -10.65
C PHE A 152 -11.06 -19.63 -10.11
N HIS A 153 -10.12 -19.95 -9.23
CA HIS A 153 -9.91 -21.30 -8.70
C HIS A 153 -10.50 -21.51 -7.30
N GLY A 154 -10.88 -20.41 -6.61
CA GLY A 154 -11.60 -20.50 -5.36
C GLY A 154 -10.76 -20.92 -4.16
N TYR A 155 -9.47 -20.51 -4.09
CA TYR A 155 -8.60 -20.78 -2.96
C TYR A 155 -7.77 -19.55 -2.53
N HIS A 156 -7.24 -19.58 -1.33
CA HIS A 156 -6.40 -18.52 -0.77
C HIS A 156 -5.02 -18.45 -1.44
N MET A 157 -4.41 -17.25 -1.48
CA MET A 157 -3.06 -17.05 -2.04
C MET A 157 -1.98 -17.93 -1.38
N GLY A 158 -2.15 -18.35 -0.13
CA GLY A 158 -1.30 -19.36 0.49
C GLY A 158 -1.31 -20.68 -0.26
N THR A 159 -2.48 -21.13 -0.73
CA THR A 159 -2.59 -22.34 -1.58
C THR A 159 -1.91 -22.12 -2.93
N THR A 160 -1.95 -20.91 -3.48
CA THR A 160 -1.19 -20.57 -4.69
C THR A 160 0.31 -20.76 -4.47
N ALA A 161 0.85 -20.32 -3.31
CA ALA A 161 2.25 -20.53 -2.96
C ALA A 161 2.60 -22.01 -2.87
N GLU A 162 1.74 -22.83 -2.24
CA GLU A 162 1.92 -24.30 -2.19
C GLU A 162 1.88 -24.94 -3.58
N ASN A 163 1.01 -24.46 -4.47
CA ASN A 163 0.95 -24.93 -5.85
C ASN A 163 2.25 -24.60 -6.63
N VAL A 164 2.82 -23.42 -6.42
CA VAL A 164 4.12 -23.04 -6.98
C VAL A 164 5.23 -23.93 -6.44
N ALA A 165 5.28 -24.12 -5.12
CA ALA A 165 6.27 -24.99 -4.49
C ALA A 165 6.21 -26.43 -5.04
N LYS A 166 5.00 -26.97 -5.19
CA LYS A 166 4.79 -28.30 -5.76
C LYS A 166 5.20 -28.38 -7.24
N GLN A 167 4.82 -27.39 -8.04
CA GLN A 167 5.12 -27.37 -9.48
C GLN A 167 6.62 -27.28 -9.75
N TRP A 168 7.34 -26.50 -8.96
CA TRP A 168 8.78 -26.26 -9.13
C TRP A 168 9.64 -27.11 -8.19
N GLN A 169 9.01 -28.03 -7.45
CA GLN A 169 9.67 -28.96 -6.51
C GLN A 169 10.54 -28.24 -5.45
N ILE A 170 10.08 -27.08 -4.98
CA ILE A 170 10.73 -26.30 -3.93
C ILE A 170 10.45 -26.97 -2.59
N THR A 171 11.49 -27.44 -1.93
CA THR A 171 11.38 -28.16 -0.66
C THR A 171 11.03 -27.23 0.51
N ARG A 172 10.58 -27.81 1.61
CA ARG A 172 10.34 -27.06 2.84
C ARG A 172 11.59 -26.39 3.36
N ASP A 173 12.73 -27.11 3.34
CA ASP A 173 14.02 -26.59 3.80
C ASP A 173 14.47 -25.37 2.99
N GLU A 174 14.27 -25.40 1.67
CA GLU A 174 14.57 -24.24 0.81
C GLU A 174 13.69 -23.03 1.14
N GLN A 175 12.39 -23.24 1.39
CA GLN A 175 11.46 -22.18 1.77
C GLN A 175 11.85 -21.56 3.12
N ASP A 176 12.19 -22.39 4.12
CA ASP A 176 12.59 -21.92 5.44
C ASP A 176 13.95 -21.21 5.39
N ALA A 177 14.92 -21.72 4.66
CA ALA A 177 16.21 -21.07 4.44
C ALA A 177 16.04 -19.69 3.76
N PHE A 178 15.15 -19.60 2.76
CA PHE A 178 14.83 -18.34 2.10
C PHE A 178 14.18 -17.34 3.06
N ALA A 179 13.23 -17.79 3.88
CA ALA A 179 12.53 -16.94 4.86
C ALA A 179 13.50 -16.37 5.90
N VAL A 180 14.38 -17.23 6.48
CA VAL A 180 15.42 -16.81 7.42
C VAL A 180 16.37 -15.80 6.78
N ALA A 181 16.88 -16.11 5.58
CA ALA A 181 17.77 -15.19 4.85
C ALA A 181 17.12 -13.84 4.57
N SER A 182 15.82 -13.81 4.21
CA SER A 182 15.05 -12.59 3.97
C SER A 182 14.92 -11.75 5.26
N GLN A 183 14.55 -12.37 6.39
CA GLN A 183 14.43 -11.66 7.67
C GLN A 183 15.78 -11.12 8.14
N ASN A 184 16.84 -11.90 8.06
CA ASN A 184 18.18 -11.47 8.48
C ASN A 184 18.73 -10.32 7.61
N LYS A 185 18.44 -10.32 6.30
CA LYS A 185 18.77 -9.19 5.40
C LYS A 185 18.00 -7.92 5.79
N ALA A 186 16.71 -8.04 6.08
CA ALA A 186 15.87 -6.91 6.48
C ALA A 186 16.33 -6.34 7.83
N GLU A 187 16.62 -7.19 8.82
CA GLU A 187 17.17 -6.78 10.11
C GLU A 187 18.49 -6.04 9.96
N ALA A 188 19.44 -6.61 9.20
CA ALA A 188 20.73 -5.97 8.95
C ALA A 188 20.59 -4.61 8.24
N ALA A 189 19.67 -4.49 7.29
CA ALA A 189 19.39 -3.24 6.60
C ALA A 189 18.78 -2.19 7.56
N GLN A 190 17.84 -2.59 8.40
CA GLN A 190 17.23 -1.70 9.41
C GLN A 190 18.27 -1.22 10.42
N VAL A 191 19.09 -2.12 10.97
CA VAL A 191 20.17 -1.78 11.91
C VAL A 191 21.19 -0.84 11.29
N ALA A 192 21.55 -1.07 10.03
CA ALA A 192 22.45 -0.20 9.26
C ALA A 192 21.81 1.14 8.83
N GLY A 193 20.52 1.36 9.14
CA GLY A 193 19.80 2.60 8.81
C GLY A 193 19.53 2.80 7.33
N LYS A 194 19.56 1.75 6.51
CA LYS A 194 19.39 1.84 5.05
C LYS A 194 18.00 2.33 4.61
N PHE A 195 17.00 2.26 5.49
CA PHE A 195 15.64 2.71 5.19
C PHE A 195 15.34 4.15 5.63
N LYS A 196 16.29 4.83 6.30
CA LYS A 196 16.07 6.17 6.88
C LYS A 196 15.71 7.23 5.85
N ASP A 197 16.30 7.14 4.65
CA ASP A 197 16.09 8.14 3.61
C ASP A 197 14.75 7.95 2.87
N GLU A 198 14.15 6.78 2.96
CA GLU A 198 12.87 6.49 2.29
C GLU A 198 11.67 6.59 3.23
N ILE A 199 11.83 6.24 4.52
CA ILE A 199 10.73 6.26 5.49
C ILE A 199 10.38 7.69 5.88
N CYS A 200 9.07 7.99 5.88
CA CYS A 200 8.48 9.15 6.54
C CYS A 200 7.64 8.68 7.72
N ALA A 201 7.90 9.24 8.89
CA ALA A 201 7.21 8.87 10.12
C ALA A 201 5.71 9.20 10.04
N VAL A 202 4.88 8.34 10.64
CA VAL A 202 3.45 8.56 10.79
C VAL A 202 3.16 9.00 12.22
N THR A 203 2.60 10.19 12.38
CA THR A 203 2.15 10.69 13.68
C THR A 203 0.69 10.33 13.91
N ILE A 204 0.41 9.60 14.97
CA ILE A 204 -0.92 9.19 15.38
C ILE A 204 -1.31 9.98 16.61
N SER A 205 -2.24 10.94 16.46
CA SER A 205 -2.71 11.76 17.57
C SER A 205 -3.63 10.97 18.49
N GLY A 206 -3.38 11.03 19.78
CA GLY A 206 -4.14 10.34 20.80
C GLY A 206 -4.41 11.20 22.05
N ARG A 207 -5.38 10.79 22.84
CA ARG A 207 -5.77 11.50 24.10
C ARG A 207 -4.62 11.60 25.11
N LYS A 208 -3.64 10.69 25.06
CA LYS A 208 -2.48 10.66 25.97
C LYS A 208 -1.22 11.28 25.35
N GLY A 209 -1.34 11.94 24.20
CA GLY A 209 -0.26 12.47 23.40
C GLY A 209 -0.10 11.73 22.06
N ASP A 210 0.74 12.29 21.23
CA ASP A 210 1.01 11.74 19.89
C ASP A 210 1.97 10.55 19.98
N VAL A 211 1.71 9.55 19.16
CA VAL A 211 2.59 8.39 18.93
C VAL A 211 3.24 8.54 17.57
N ILE A 212 4.56 8.48 17.50
CA ILE A 212 5.30 8.53 16.24
C ILE A 212 5.73 7.12 15.87
N VAL A 213 5.31 6.66 14.70
CA VAL A 213 5.71 5.36 14.12
C VAL A 213 6.70 5.64 12.99
N SER A 214 7.94 5.21 13.15
CA SER A 214 9.07 5.48 12.23
C SER A 214 9.80 4.24 11.75
N ASP A 215 9.50 3.08 12.28
CA ASP A 215 10.17 1.84 11.96
C ASP A 215 9.22 0.80 11.35
N ASP A 216 9.74 -0.02 10.44
CA ASP A 216 9.04 -1.19 9.93
C ASP A 216 8.79 -2.20 11.05
N GLU A 217 7.53 -2.50 11.32
CA GLU A 217 7.11 -3.29 12.48
C GLU A 217 7.26 -4.81 12.24
N TYR A 218 7.26 -5.23 10.99
CA TYR A 218 7.18 -6.66 10.64
C TYR A 218 8.54 -7.37 10.60
N ILE A 219 9.64 -6.64 10.73
CA ILE A 219 10.99 -7.21 10.74
C ILE A 219 11.24 -7.88 12.09
N LYS A 220 11.40 -9.21 12.08
CA LYS A 220 11.71 -10.01 13.29
C LYS A 220 13.21 -10.12 13.46
N LYS A 221 13.66 -9.90 14.70
CA LYS A 221 15.09 -9.95 15.04
C LYS A 221 15.53 -11.38 15.39
N GLY A 222 16.75 -11.73 14.97
CA GLY A 222 17.39 -12.97 15.37
C GLY A 222 16.68 -14.24 14.89
N VAL A 223 16.09 -14.23 13.70
CA VAL A 223 15.38 -15.39 13.14
C VAL A 223 16.39 -16.48 12.76
N THR A 224 16.14 -17.71 13.20
CA THR A 224 16.92 -18.92 12.90
C THR A 224 16.05 -19.98 12.23
N LEU A 225 16.67 -21.10 11.84
CA LEU A 225 15.95 -22.27 11.29
C LEU A 225 15.27 -23.13 12.37
N ASP A 226 15.65 -22.94 13.65
CA ASP A 226 15.14 -23.69 14.80
C ASP A 226 13.84 -23.12 15.36
#